data_8ab270d4073ef26210b3b488bc9a7cba
#
_entry.id   8ab270d4073ef26210b3b488bc9a7cba
#
_cell.length_a   1.000
_cell.length_b   1.000
_cell.length_c   1.000
_cell.angle_alpha   90.00
_cell.angle_beta   90.00
_cell.angle_gamma   90.00
#
_symmetry.space_group_name_H-M   'P 1'
#
loop_
_entity.id
_entity.type
_entity.pdbx_description
1 polymer ?
#
loop_
_entity_poly.entity_id
_entity_poly.type
_entity_poly.pdbx_seq_one_letter_code
_entity_poly.pdbx_strand_id
1 'polypeptide(L)'
;MDDAHALLTKVYDAYNRRDYTAFFALLTPDVDWPDLIDGGRLLGREALRAYWVRNDKLITVDIAVVSIAILSDGRVVAEANQIVRNLAGQVWSDTCVRHTFTLRDGLVARLEVETLDKAHKS
;
A
#
# COMPACT_ATOMS: atom_id res chain seq x y z
N MET A 1 -15.72 14.01 -10.98
CA MET A 1 -14.95 14.18 -9.75
C MET A 1 -14.55 12.84 -9.20
N ASP A 2 -13.33 12.73 -8.88
CA ASP A 2 -12.81 11.41 -8.56
C ASP A 2 -12.19 11.42 -7.17
N ASP A 3 -13.04 11.38 -6.15
CA ASP A 3 -12.59 11.43 -4.77
C ASP A 3 -11.74 10.22 -4.40
N ALA A 4 -12.04 9.05 -4.99
CA ALA A 4 -11.26 7.85 -4.73
C ALA A 4 -9.86 7.98 -5.30
N HIS A 5 -9.74 8.53 -6.50
CA HIS A 5 -8.43 8.75 -7.10
C HIS A 5 -7.61 9.72 -6.27
N ALA A 6 -8.22 10.80 -5.81
CA ALA A 6 -7.53 11.78 -4.97
C ALA A 6 -7.12 11.17 -3.65
N LEU A 7 -7.97 10.32 -3.06
CA LEU A 7 -7.63 9.65 -1.80
C LEU A 7 -6.40 8.76 -1.97
N LEU A 8 -6.37 7.95 -3.02
CA LEU A 8 -5.25 7.06 -3.23
C LEU A 8 -3.96 7.81 -3.53
N THR A 9 -4.04 8.93 -4.25
CA THR A 9 -2.88 9.76 -4.48
C THR A 9 -2.27 10.21 -3.15
N LYS A 10 -3.12 10.62 -2.21
CA LYS A 10 -2.65 11.03 -0.88
C LYS A 10 -2.09 9.86 -0.10
N VAL A 11 -2.70 8.68 -0.23
CA VAL A 11 -2.23 7.48 0.47
C VAL A 11 -0.82 7.12 0.04
N TYR A 12 -0.58 7.04 -1.27
CA TYR A 12 0.74 6.69 -1.77
C TYR A 12 1.78 7.77 -1.47
N ASP A 13 1.38 9.03 -1.58
CA ASP A 13 2.30 10.12 -1.27
C ASP A 13 2.73 10.09 0.19
N ALA A 14 1.79 9.93 1.11
CA ALA A 14 2.12 9.87 2.53
C ALA A 14 3.00 8.65 2.84
N TYR A 15 2.67 7.51 2.22
CA TYR A 15 3.44 6.30 2.42
C TYR A 15 4.89 6.48 1.95
N ASN A 16 5.07 7.01 0.75
CA ASN A 16 6.41 7.18 0.17
C ASN A 16 7.24 8.19 0.95
N ARG A 17 6.60 9.19 1.54
CA ARG A 17 7.30 10.19 2.37
C ARG A 17 7.51 9.71 3.80
N ARG A 18 6.99 8.54 4.15
CA ARG A 18 7.03 8.03 5.53
C ARG A 18 6.34 8.96 6.51
N ASP A 19 5.32 9.66 6.04
CA ASP A 19 4.51 10.53 6.88
C ASP A 19 3.39 9.71 7.49
N TYR A 20 3.70 9.05 8.59
CA TYR A 20 2.77 8.09 9.18
C TYR A 20 1.53 8.76 9.74
N THR A 21 1.66 9.95 10.29
CA THR A 21 0.49 10.67 10.80
C THR A 21 -0.51 10.93 9.67
N ALA A 22 -0.03 11.46 8.55
CA ALA A 22 -0.90 11.70 7.41
C ALA A 22 -1.47 10.41 6.85
N PHE A 23 -0.63 9.37 6.76
CA PHE A 23 -1.05 8.09 6.21
C PHE A 23 -2.17 7.47 7.05
N PHE A 24 -1.99 7.39 8.37
CA PHE A 24 -3.00 6.74 9.22
C PHE A 24 -4.29 7.54 9.28
N ALA A 25 -4.24 8.84 9.06
CA ALA A 25 -5.45 9.64 8.98
C ALA A 25 -6.33 9.29 7.79
N LEU A 26 -5.78 8.61 6.79
CA LEU A 26 -6.51 8.19 5.58
C LEU A 26 -7.09 6.78 5.70
N LEU A 27 -6.87 6.11 6.81
CA LEU A 27 -7.34 4.74 7.05
C LEU A 27 -8.42 4.72 8.10
N THR A 28 -9.33 3.73 8.00
CA THR A 28 -10.31 3.55 9.07
C THR A 28 -9.60 3.04 10.33
N PRO A 29 -10.18 3.26 11.54
CA PRO A 29 -9.55 2.77 12.76
C PRO A 29 -9.37 1.26 12.79
N ASP A 30 -10.26 0.53 12.13
CA ASP A 30 -10.24 -0.93 12.08
C ASP A 30 -9.68 -1.46 10.76
N VAL A 31 -8.82 -0.70 10.11
CA VAL A 31 -8.28 -1.06 8.80
C VAL A 31 -7.71 -2.47 8.78
N ASP A 32 -7.94 -3.17 7.67
CA ASP A 32 -7.52 -4.56 7.46
C ASP A 32 -6.44 -4.57 6.39
N TRP A 33 -5.21 -4.89 6.77
CA TRP A 33 -4.04 -4.76 5.91
C TRP A 33 -3.29 -6.08 5.84
N PRO A 34 -2.68 -6.42 4.70
CA PRO A 34 -1.95 -7.69 4.61
C PRO A 34 -0.61 -7.61 5.33
N ASP A 35 -0.25 -8.71 5.99
CA ASP A 35 1.10 -8.87 6.56
C ASP A 35 1.93 -9.60 5.51
N LEU A 36 2.73 -8.85 4.77
CA LEU A 36 3.47 -9.40 3.63
C LEU A 36 4.75 -10.11 4.04
N ILE A 37 5.11 -10.05 5.32
CA ILE A 37 6.33 -10.70 5.82
C ILE A 37 5.99 -12.02 6.48
N ASP A 38 5.05 -12.00 7.41
CA ASP A 38 4.70 -13.21 8.19
C ASP A 38 3.45 -13.89 7.68
N GLY A 39 2.73 -13.28 6.76
CA GLY A 39 1.46 -13.79 6.26
C GLY A 39 0.30 -13.39 7.16
N GLY A 40 -0.91 -13.55 6.64
CA GLY A 40 -2.11 -13.19 7.39
C GLY A 40 -2.46 -11.72 7.27
N ARG A 41 -3.15 -11.22 8.29
CA ARG A 41 -3.69 -9.87 8.27
C ARG A 41 -3.31 -9.10 9.52
N LEU A 42 -3.16 -7.79 9.35
CA LEU A 42 -2.98 -6.83 10.44
C LEU A 42 -4.29 -6.08 10.59
N LEU A 43 -4.88 -6.14 11.76
CA LEU A 43 -6.18 -5.52 12.00
C LEU A 43 -6.02 -4.30 12.89
N GLY A 44 -6.41 -3.14 12.36
CA GLY A 44 -6.39 -1.89 13.08
C GLY A 44 -5.10 -1.10 12.89
N ARG A 45 -5.19 0.20 13.15
CA ARG A 45 -4.07 1.12 12.97
C ARG A 45 -2.87 0.78 13.88
N GLU A 46 -3.14 0.30 15.08
CA GLU A 46 -2.07 -0.01 16.04
C GLU A 46 -1.19 -1.15 15.53
N ALA A 47 -1.82 -2.22 15.05
CA ALA A 47 -1.08 -3.36 14.52
C ALA A 47 -0.25 -2.96 13.30
N LEU A 48 -0.84 -2.14 12.43
CA LEU A 48 -0.17 -1.70 11.23
C LEU A 48 1.01 -0.76 11.55
N ARG A 49 0.83 0.11 12.54
CA ARG A 49 1.91 1.00 12.97
C ARG A 49 3.09 0.20 13.51
N ALA A 50 2.83 -0.80 14.34
CA ALA A 50 3.90 -1.63 14.91
C ALA A 50 4.65 -2.38 13.81
N TYR A 51 3.93 -2.88 12.81
CA TYR A 51 4.50 -3.57 11.67
C TYR A 51 5.46 -2.65 10.91
N TRP A 52 5.06 -1.42 10.62
CA TRP A 52 5.90 -0.51 9.84
C TRP A 52 7.08 0.00 10.63
N VAL A 53 6.89 0.32 11.90
CA VAL A 53 8.01 0.76 12.74
C VAL A 53 9.09 -0.31 12.78
N ARG A 54 8.66 -1.57 12.89
CA ARG A 54 9.61 -2.69 12.89
C ARG A 54 10.32 -2.82 11.54
N ASN A 55 9.56 -2.70 10.45
CA ASN A 55 10.13 -2.93 9.12
C ASN A 55 11.00 -1.77 8.64
N ASP A 56 10.72 -0.55 9.05
CA ASP A 56 11.54 0.60 8.67
C ASP A 56 12.97 0.48 9.16
N LYS A 57 13.22 -0.35 10.14
CA LYS A 57 14.57 -0.59 10.63
C LYS A 57 15.35 -1.58 9.77
N LEU A 58 14.69 -2.20 8.81
CA LEU A 58 15.28 -3.25 7.98
C LEU A 58 15.30 -2.89 6.51
N ILE A 59 14.25 -2.27 6.02
CA ILE A 59 14.08 -2.00 4.60
C ILE A 59 13.40 -0.65 4.37
N THR A 60 13.54 -0.17 3.13
CA THR A 60 12.70 0.92 2.63
C THR A 60 11.90 0.39 1.45
N VAL A 61 10.68 0.91 1.29
CA VAL A 61 9.80 0.50 0.20
C VAL A 61 9.30 1.76 -0.49
N ASP A 62 9.50 1.82 -1.81
CA ASP A 62 8.99 2.91 -2.62
C ASP A 62 8.01 2.34 -3.63
N ILE A 63 6.88 3.02 -3.79
CA ILE A 63 5.80 2.56 -4.65
C ILE A 63 5.49 3.64 -5.68
N ALA A 64 5.65 3.27 -6.96
CA ALA A 64 5.34 4.16 -8.08
C ALA A 64 4.06 3.66 -8.74
N VAL A 65 2.99 4.43 -8.64
CA VAL A 65 1.68 4.04 -9.19
C VAL A 65 1.71 4.17 -10.71
N VAL A 66 1.26 3.14 -11.39
CA VAL A 66 1.17 3.10 -12.85
C VAL A 66 -0.25 3.43 -13.31
N SER A 67 -1.25 2.88 -12.64
CA SER A 67 -2.64 3.11 -13.03
C SER A 67 -3.56 2.96 -11.83
N ILE A 68 -4.71 3.64 -11.89
CA ILE A 68 -5.76 3.55 -10.88
C ILE A 68 -7.08 3.39 -11.63
N ALA A 69 -7.88 2.42 -11.21
CA ALA A 69 -9.19 2.16 -11.79
C ALA A 69 -10.22 1.93 -10.69
N ILE A 70 -11.43 2.41 -10.89
CA ILE A 70 -12.52 2.23 -9.94
C ILE A 70 -13.43 1.12 -10.47
N LEU A 71 -13.67 0.10 -9.63
CA LEU A 71 -14.52 -1.01 -10.01
C LEU A 71 -15.99 -0.63 -9.82
N SER A 72 -16.87 -1.41 -10.46
CA SER A 72 -18.30 -1.14 -10.42
C SER A 72 -18.87 -1.21 -9.00
N ASP A 73 -18.23 -1.96 -8.10
CA ASP A 73 -18.69 -2.05 -6.71
C ASP A 73 -18.06 -0.99 -5.79
N GLY A 74 -17.31 -0.06 -6.36
CA GLY A 74 -16.72 1.03 -5.59
C GLY A 74 -15.32 0.76 -5.07
N ARG A 75 -14.81 -0.47 -5.17
CA ARG A 75 -13.42 -0.74 -4.81
C ARG A 75 -12.50 -0.08 -5.83
N VAL A 76 -11.27 0.18 -5.42
CA VAL A 76 -10.31 0.85 -6.28
C VAL A 76 -9.10 -0.06 -6.46
N VAL A 77 -8.68 -0.23 -7.71
CA VAL A 77 -7.53 -1.06 -8.05
C VAL A 77 -6.40 -0.16 -8.53
N ALA A 78 -5.23 -0.30 -7.94
CA ALA A 78 -4.04 0.42 -8.39
C ALA A 78 -2.97 -0.59 -8.78
N GLU A 79 -2.38 -0.41 -9.94
CA GLU A 79 -1.19 -1.16 -10.32
C GLU A 79 0.02 -0.28 -10.13
N ALA A 80 1.08 -0.85 -9.59
CA ALA A 80 2.24 -0.08 -9.20
C ALA A 80 3.52 -0.90 -9.29
N ASN A 81 4.63 -0.20 -9.41
CA ASN A 81 5.95 -0.79 -9.26
C ASN A 81 6.40 -0.59 -7.84
N GLN A 82 6.82 -1.66 -7.20
CA GLN A 82 7.26 -1.63 -5.81
C GLN A 82 8.72 -2.02 -5.74
N ILE A 83 9.54 -1.14 -5.19
CA ILE A 83 10.97 -1.37 -5.06
C ILE A 83 11.31 -1.43 -3.58
N VAL A 84 11.88 -2.57 -3.17
CA VAL A 84 12.31 -2.78 -1.79
C VAL A 84 13.82 -2.75 -1.75
N ARG A 85 14.37 -1.91 -0.86
CA ARG A 85 15.81 -1.78 -0.67
C ARG A 85 16.18 -2.03 0.77
N ASN A 86 17.41 -2.52 1.00
CA ASN A 86 17.93 -2.52 2.36
C ASN A 86 18.36 -1.09 2.73
N LEU A 87 18.82 -0.90 3.95
CA LEU A 87 19.17 0.44 4.42
C LEU A 87 20.45 0.99 3.78
N ALA A 88 21.21 0.13 3.11
CA ALA A 88 22.39 0.57 2.35
C ALA A 88 22.04 0.99 0.93
N GLY A 89 20.77 0.85 0.53
CA GLY A 89 20.30 1.26 -0.78
C GLY A 89 20.29 0.17 -1.83
N GLN A 90 20.68 -1.04 -1.47
CA GLN A 90 20.67 -2.15 -2.43
C GLN A 90 19.26 -2.63 -2.67
N VAL A 91 18.92 -2.87 -3.93
CA VAL A 91 17.58 -3.33 -4.31
C VAL A 91 17.46 -4.83 -4.01
N TRP A 92 16.49 -5.17 -3.15
CA TRP A 92 16.18 -6.58 -2.85
C TRP A 92 15.09 -7.11 -3.77
N SER A 93 14.12 -6.27 -4.12
CA SER A 93 13.09 -6.71 -5.05
C SER A 93 12.57 -5.51 -5.82
N ASP A 94 12.12 -5.79 -7.03
CA ASP A 94 11.52 -4.81 -7.94
C ASP A 94 10.40 -5.55 -8.64
N THR A 95 9.17 -5.34 -8.19
CA THR A 95 8.03 -6.12 -8.66
C THR A 95 6.89 -5.21 -9.05
N CYS A 96 6.02 -5.73 -9.92
CA CYS A 96 4.72 -5.10 -10.16
C CYS A 96 3.72 -5.69 -9.20
N VAL A 97 2.89 -4.86 -8.62
CA VAL A 97 1.85 -5.29 -7.69
C VAL A 97 0.52 -4.69 -8.09
N ARG A 98 -0.55 -5.36 -7.72
CA ARG A 98 -1.91 -4.84 -7.84
C ARG A 98 -2.46 -4.71 -6.43
N HIS A 99 -2.84 -3.49 -6.09
CA HIS A 99 -3.46 -3.18 -4.81
C HIS A 99 -4.95 -2.99 -5.03
N THR A 100 -5.76 -3.73 -4.28
CA THR A 100 -7.21 -3.55 -4.31
C THR A 100 -7.63 -2.97 -2.97
N PHE A 101 -8.19 -1.76 -3.03
CA PHE A 101 -8.60 -1.02 -1.83
C PHE A 101 -10.10 -1.08 -1.69
N THR A 102 -10.56 -1.40 -0.48
CA THR A 102 -11.96 -1.24 -0.10
C THR A 102 -12.07 0.04 0.70
N LEU A 103 -12.98 0.91 0.31
CA LEU A 103 -13.16 2.21 0.95
C LEU A 103 -14.42 2.20 1.82
N ARG A 104 -14.39 2.96 2.91
CA ARG A 104 -15.56 3.16 3.76
C ARG A 104 -15.48 4.56 4.33
N ASP A 105 -16.55 5.33 4.13
CA ASP A 105 -16.65 6.70 4.65
C ASP A 105 -15.50 7.59 4.16
N GLY A 106 -15.04 7.38 2.93
CA GLY A 106 -13.98 8.20 2.36
C GLY A 106 -12.58 7.83 2.85
N LEU A 107 -12.43 6.70 3.54
CA LEU A 107 -11.15 6.23 4.06
C LEU A 107 -10.89 4.81 3.57
N VAL A 108 -9.63 4.40 3.63
CA VAL A 108 -9.26 3.04 3.25
C VAL A 108 -9.58 2.11 4.42
N ALA A 109 -10.42 1.10 4.15
CA ALA A 109 -10.81 0.12 5.16
C ALA A 109 -10.10 -1.21 5.00
N ARG A 110 -9.64 -1.53 3.79
CA ARG A 110 -9.00 -2.82 3.54
C ARG A 110 -8.10 -2.71 2.32
N LEU A 111 -6.98 -3.39 2.38
CA LEU A 111 -6.08 -3.55 1.23
C LEU A 111 -5.86 -5.02 0.97
N GLU A 112 -5.90 -5.40 -0.30
CA GLU A 112 -5.46 -6.72 -0.77
C GLU A 112 -4.36 -6.50 -1.78
N VAL A 113 -3.32 -7.34 -1.74
CA VAL A 113 -2.15 -7.19 -2.60
C VAL A 113 -1.94 -8.47 -3.40
N GLU A 114 -1.72 -8.29 -4.68
CA GLU A 114 -1.38 -9.39 -5.58
C GLU A 114 -0.09 -9.03 -6.29
N THR A 115 0.88 -9.92 -6.25
CA THR A 115 2.13 -9.70 -6.98
C THR A 115 1.96 -10.16 -8.41
N LEU A 116 2.30 -9.29 -9.35
CA LEU A 116 2.20 -9.58 -10.76
C LEU A 116 3.55 -10.05 -11.27
N ASP A 117 3.51 -10.95 -12.25
CA ASP A 117 4.73 -11.56 -12.77
C ASP A 117 5.34 -10.70 -13.85
N LYS A 118 6.44 -10.02 -13.53
CA LYS A 118 7.15 -9.19 -14.49
C LYS A 118 7.88 -10.00 -15.55
N ALA A 119 8.13 -11.27 -15.29
CA ALA A 119 8.88 -12.10 -16.23
C ALA A 119 8.14 -12.27 -17.55
N HIS A 120 6.83 -12.09 -17.56
CA HIS A 120 6.06 -12.20 -18.79
C HIS A 120 6.32 -11.07 -19.77
N LYS A 121 7.08 -10.11 -19.36
CA LYS A 121 7.43 -9.00 -20.23
C LYS A 121 8.35 -9.39 -21.34
N SER A 122 9.04 -10.44 -21.16
CA SER A 122 10.01 -10.86 -22.18
C SER A 122 9.37 -11.16 -23.51
#